data_5874916bc37c262113d3b9a1905496e8
#
_entry.id   5874916bc37c262113d3b9a1905496e8
#
_cell.length_a   1.000
_cell.length_b   1.000
_cell.length_c   1.000
_cell.angle_alpha   90.00
_cell.angle_beta   90.00
_cell.angle_gamma   90.00
#
_symmetry.space_group_name_H-M   'P 1'
#
loop_
_entity.id
_entity.type
_entity.pdbx_description
1 polymer ?
#
loop_
_entity_poly.entity_id
_entity_poly.type
_entity_poly.pdbx_seq_one_letter_code
_entity_poly.pdbx_strand_id
1 'polypeptide(L)'
;MRVLITRHASAAMKLATILDAEGFKTQLEPLLDIQFNRRPISLENVQAMIVTSANGAAALAQSTDERSLTVLAVGGATASSLETQGFNNVQTAGGDVKSLIDLAVDTLSPDAGILVHISGEHIAGDLAGALTAKGFSLRRDVVYRAETPSVLSDAVIKSLSDHKLDVVLFFSHRTAMTFASLVMQAGLERELAFATAICLSEAIAQPVRKFSWQKIEIAETPNQQALLQVLLTLRDE
;
A
#
# COMPACT_ATOMS: atom_id res chain seq x y z
N MET A 1 -11.21 24.55 2.33
CA MET A 1 -9.99 24.03 1.69
C MET A 1 -10.31 22.82 0.82
N ARG A 2 -9.66 22.68 -0.34
CA ARG A 2 -9.73 21.50 -1.21
C ARG A 2 -8.47 20.67 -1.06
N VAL A 3 -8.64 19.38 -0.74
CA VAL A 3 -7.57 18.45 -0.36
C VAL A 3 -7.48 17.33 -1.39
N LEU A 4 -6.31 17.14 -2.00
CA LEU A 4 -6.02 16.02 -2.90
C LEU A 4 -5.49 14.84 -2.09
N ILE A 5 -6.15 13.68 -2.24
CA ILE A 5 -5.78 12.44 -1.58
C ILE A 5 -5.16 11.50 -2.60
N THR A 6 -3.86 11.16 -2.44
CA THR A 6 -3.06 10.41 -3.41
C THR A 6 -2.95 8.90 -3.12
N ARG A 7 -3.62 8.42 -2.06
CA ARG A 7 -3.61 7.00 -1.65
C ARG A 7 -4.38 6.10 -2.64
N HIS A 8 -4.18 4.78 -2.53
CA HIS A 8 -5.00 3.81 -3.26
C HIS A 8 -6.50 3.98 -2.94
N ALA A 9 -7.35 3.66 -3.91
CA ALA A 9 -8.77 4.05 -3.93
C ALA A 9 -9.53 3.76 -2.63
N SER A 10 -9.42 2.54 -2.07
CA SER A 10 -10.20 2.18 -0.87
C SER A 10 -9.79 2.97 0.38
N ALA A 11 -8.49 3.26 0.57
CA ALA A 11 -8.03 4.09 1.68
C ALA A 11 -8.30 5.57 1.45
N ALA A 12 -8.27 6.03 0.19
CA ALA A 12 -8.62 7.39 -0.18
C ALA A 12 -10.09 7.69 0.11
N MET A 13 -11.02 6.78 -0.23
CA MET A 13 -12.45 6.93 0.07
C MET A 13 -12.74 7.01 1.57
N LYS A 14 -12.11 6.14 2.38
CA LYS A 14 -12.27 6.18 3.84
C LYS A 14 -11.80 7.50 4.42
N LEU A 15 -10.66 8.01 3.93
CA LEU A 15 -10.12 9.29 4.37
C LEU A 15 -10.99 10.46 3.92
N ALA A 16 -11.51 10.42 2.69
CA ALA A 16 -12.42 11.44 2.17
C ALA A 16 -13.66 11.57 3.06
N THR A 17 -14.29 10.46 3.46
CA THR A 17 -15.45 10.48 4.38
C THR A 17 -15.13 11.22 5.68
N ILE A 18 -13.93 11.00 6.25
CA ILE A 18 -13.48 11.69 7.48
C ILE A 18 -13.31 13.20 7.21
N LEU A 19 -12.64 13.56 6.12
CA LEU A 19 -12.34 14.95 5.78
C LEU A 19 -13.60 15.73 5.36
N ASP A 20 -14.52 15.10 4.63
CA ASP A 20 -15.79 15.72 4.23
C ASP A 20 -16.66 16.03 5.47
N ALA A 21 -16.63 15.14 6.49
CA ALA A 21 -17.31 15.39 7.78
C ALA A 21 -16.69 16.57 8.56
N GLU A 22 -15.40 16.84 8.36
CA GLU A 22 -14.68 18.00 8.91
C GLU A 22 -14.82 19.27 8.04
N GLY A 23 -15.61 19.22 6.97
CA GLY A 23 -15.91 20.36 6.09
C GLY A 23 -14.88 20.64 5.00
N PHE A 24 -13.90 19.76 4.78
CA PHE A 24 -13.00 19.87 3.64
C PHE A 24 -13.72 19.47 2.33
N LYS A 25 -13.24 19.96 1.20
CA LYS A 25 -13.63 19.45 -0.12
C LYS A 25 -12.56 18.48 -0.59
N THR A 26 -12.88 17.20 -0.68
CA THR A 26 -11.91 16.19 -1.08
C THR A 26 -11.91 15.95 -2.58
N GLN A 27 -10.73 15.67 -3.13
CA GLN A 27 -10.51 15.20 -4.48
C GLN A 27 -9.62 13.95 -4.41
N LEU A 28 -10.03 12.88 -5.10
CA LEU A 28 -9.29 11.62 -5.09
C LEU A 28 -8.45 11.51 -6.36
N GLU A 29 -7.17 11.22 -6.19
CA GLU A 29 -6.24 10.88 -7.26
C GLU A 29 -5.39 9.68 -6.83
N PRO A 30 -5.91 8.46 -6.93
CA PRO A 30 -5.15 7.28 -6.57
C PRO A 30 -3.93 7.13 -7.46
N LEU A 31 -2.74 7.40 -6.91
CA LEU A 31 -1.46 7.30 -7.63
C LEU A 31 -0.80 5.93 -7.48
N LEU A 32 -1.51 5.00 -6.88
CA LEU A 32 -1.17 3.59 -6.77
C LEU A 32 -2.47 2.81 -6.76
N ASP A 33 -2.63 1.89 -7.69
CA ASP A 33 -3.75 0.97 -7.74
C ASP A 33 -3.25 -0.47 -7.62
N ILE A 34 -4.04 -1.31 -6.96
CA ILE A 34 -3.72 -2.73 -6.78
C ILE A 34 -4.62 -3.53 -7.72
N GLN A 35 -4.01 -4.04 -8.77
CA GLN A 35 -4.68 -4.90 -9.74
C GLN A 35 -4.54 -6.37 -9.31
N PHE A 36 -5.65 -6.99 -8.95
CA PHE A 36 -5.68 -8.40 -8.57
C PHE A 36 -5.69 -9.31 -9.80
N ASN A 37 -4.80 -10.29 -9.81
CA ASN A 37 -4.84 -11.38 -10.77
C ASN A 37 -5.79 -12.45 -10.24
N ARG A 38 -7.01 -12.50 -10.79
CA ARG A 38 -8.07 -13.40 -10.33
C ARG A 38 -7.95 -14.84 -10.88
N ARG A 39 -6.74 -15.29 -11.21
CA ARG A 39 -6.54 -16.67 -11.64
C ARG A 39 -6.63 -17.61 -10.44
N PRO A 40 -7.30 -18.77 -10.57
CA PRO A 40 -7.30 -19.77 -9.53
C PRO A 40 -5.87 -20.22 -9.18
N ILE A 41 -5.61 -20.38 -7.89
CA ILE A 41 -4.34 -20.91 -7.37
C ILE A 41 -4.48 -22.44 -7.30
N SER A 42 -3.53 -23.17 -7.88
CA SER A 42 -3.47 -24.62 -7.69
C SER A 42 -3.03 -24.93 -6.25
N LEU A 43 -3.81 -25.74 -5.56
CA LEU A 43 -3.53 -26.20 -4.20
C LEU A 43 -3.08 -27.67 -4.16
N GLU A 44 -2.77 -28.25 -5.29
CA GLU A 44 -2.28 -29.61 -5.38
C GLU A 44 -0.93 -29.74 -4.67
N ASN A 45 -0.84 -30.70 -3.74
CA ASN A 45 0.34 -30.97 -2.90
C ASN A 45 0.84 -29.75 -2.08
N VAL A 46 -0.06 -28.81 -1.75
CA VAL A 46 0.27 -27.64 -0.94
C VAL A 46 0.07 -27.96 0.54
N GLN A 47 1.14 -27.86 1.35
CA GLN A 47 1.04 -27.98 2.80
C GLN A 47 0.67 -26.67 3.49
N ALA A 48 1.15 -25.53 2.99
CA ALA A 48 0.84 -24.22 3.54
C ALA A 48 1.01 -23.10 2.51
N MET A 49 0.30 -21.99 2.75
CA MET A 49 0.44 -20.73 2.02
C MET A 49 1.20 -19.73 2.85
N ILE A 50 2.02 -18.89 2.22
CA ILE A 50 2.77 -17.81 2.87
C ILE A 50 2.28 -16.49 2.31
N VAL A 51 1.90 -15.56 3.21
CA VAL A 51 1.35 -14.25 2.83
C VAL A 51 2.12 -13.14 3.54
N THR A 52 2.71 -12.23 2.76
CA THR A 52 3.59 -11.17 3.26
C THR A 52 2.97 -9.77 3.23
N SER A 53 1.69 -9.65 2.86
CA SER A 53 0.99 -8.35 2.82
C SER A 53 -0.52 -8.48 2.92
N ALA A 54 -1.20 -7.43 3.38
CA ALA A 54 -2.66 -7.35 3.37
C ALA A 54 -3.26 -7.42 1.95
N ASN A 55 -2.55 -6.89 0.94
CA ASN A 55 -2.95 -7.02 -0.46
C ASN A 55 -2.87 -8.48 -0.94
N GLY A 56 -1.84 -9.22 -0.49
CA GLY A 56 -1.73 -10.67 -0.73
C GLY A 56 -2.88 -11.45 -0.10
N ALA A 57 -3.29 -11.09 1.12
CA ALA A 57 -4.44 -11.69 1.79
C ALA A 57 -5.75 -11.45 1.01
N ALA A 58 -6.00 -10.21 0.57
CA ALA A 58 -7.17 -9.85 -0.21
C ALA A 58 -7.18 -10.54 -1.59
N ALA A 59 -6.02 -10.68 -2.23
CA ALA A 59 -5.87 -11.37 -3.50
C ALA A 59 -6.08 -12.89 -3.37
N LEU A 60 -5.51 -13.49 -2.31
CA LEU A 60 -5.69 -14.91 -2.02
C LEU A 60 -7.16 -15.27 -1.85
N ALA A 61 -7.92 -14.46 -1.10
CA ALA A 61 -9.34 -14.67 -0.88
C ALA A 61 -10.18 -14.65 -2.17
N GLN A 62 -9.70 -13.96 -3.21
CA GLN A 62 -10.34 -13.91 -4.53
C GLN A 62 -9.85 -15.02 -5.48
N SER A 63 -8.78 -15.73 -5.12
CA SER A 63 -8.13 -16.74 -5.98
C SER A 63 -8.41 -18.19 -5.57
N THR A 64 -9.01 -18.39 -4.40
CA THR A 64 -9.42 -19.73 -3.91
C THR A 64 -10.54 -19.61 -2.88
N ASP A 65 -11.40 -20.63 -2.82
CA ASP A 65 -12.41 -20.79 -1.77
C ASP A 65 -11.88 -21.62 -0.57
N GLU A 66 -10.67 -22.17 -0.67
CA GLU A 66 -10.03 -22.91 0.41
C GLU A 66 -9.73 -21.98 1.58
N ARG A 67 -10.17 -22.34 2.80
CA ARG A 67 -10.03 -21.52 4.02
C ARG A 67 -9.41 -22.29 5.20
N SER A 68 -9.20 -23.60 5.07
CA SER A 68 -8.72 -24.47 6.16
C SER A 68 -7.21 -24.74 6.08
N LEU A 69 -6.58 -24.60 4.91
CA LEU A 69 -5.14 -24.76 4.76
C LEU A 69 -4.39 -23.75 5.67
N THR A 70 -3.27 -24.24 6.20
CA THR A 70 -2.37 -23.38 7.00
C THR A 70 -1.90 -22.19 6.19
N VAL A 71 -2.02 -20.99 6.76
CA VAL A 71 -1.50 -19.74 6.18
C VAL A 71 -0.52 -19.11 7.16
N LEU A 72 0.73 -18.95 6.75
CA LEU A 72 1.74 -18.23 7.50
C LEU A 72 1.72 -16.75 7.09
N ALA A 73 1.33 -15.88 8.01
CA ALA A 73 1.30 -14.44 7.83
C ALA A 73 2.60 -13.80 8.36
N VAL A 74 3.17 -12.87 7.61
CA VAL A 74 4.41 -12.18 8.04
C VAL A 74 4.27 -11.42 9.35
N GLY A 75 3.06 -10.95 9.67
CA GLY A 75 2.79 -10.18 10.89
C GLY A 75 1.30 -9.91 11.11
N GLY A 76 0.96 -9.30 12.25
CA GLY A 76 -0.41 -9.16 12.75
C GLY A 76 -1.39 -8.47 11.79
N ALA A 77 -0.96 -7.42 11.07
CA ALA A 77 -1.83 -6.73 10.11
C ALA A 77 -2.23 -7.64 8.92
N THR A 78 -1.30 -8.50 8.46
CA THR A 78 -1.58 -9.49 7.42
C THR A 78 -2.46 -10.61 7.94
N ALA A 79 -2.21 -11.09 9.17
CA ALA A 79 -3.03 -12.11 9.83
C ALA A 79 -4.48 -11.64 10.00
N SER A 80 -4.70 -10.45 10.56
CA SER A 80 -6.05 -9.88 10.72
C SER A 80 -6.77 -9.71 9.38
N SER A 81 -6.04 -9.37 8.31
CA SER A 81 -6.62 -9.31 6.96
C SER A 81 -7.07 -10.67 6.47
N LEU A 82 -6.28 -11.74 6.70
CA LEU A 82 -6.63 -13.12 6.34
C LEU A 82 -7.84 -13.62 7.13
N GLU A 83 -7.86 -13.41 8.45
CA GLU A 83 -8.97 -13.79 9.33
C GLU A 83 -10.27 -13.09 8.91
N THR A 84 -10.21 -11.80 8.58
CA THR A 84 -11.36 -11.04 8.05
C THR A 84 -11.88 -11.61 6.72
N GLN A 85 -11.00 -12.24 5.92
CA GLN A 85 -11.35 -12.95 4.68
C GLN A 85 -11.81 -14.39 4.90
N GLY A 86 -11.91 -14.85 6.16
CA GLY A 86 -12.44 -16.13 6.55
C GLY A 86 -11.43 -17.29 6.62
N PHE A 87 -10.12 -17.01 6.54
CA PHE A 87 -9.10 -18.04 6.75
C PHE A 87 -9.04 -18.44 8.23
N ASN A 88 -9.18 -19.74 8.50
CA ASN A 88 -9.39 -20.27 9.86
C ASN A 88 -8.10 -20.78 10.51
N ASN A 89 -7.04 -21.02 9.74
CA ASN A 89 -5.78 -21.57 10.23
C ASN A 89 -4.62 -20.63 9.88
N VAL A 90 -4.58 -19.48 10.54
CA VAL A 90 -3.58 -18.43 10.32
C VAL A 90 -2.57 -18.44 11.47
N GLN A 91 -1.29 -18.57 11.13
CA GLN A 91 -0.17 -18.44 12.07
C GLN A 91 0.60 -17.15 11.75
N THR A 92 0.98 -16.41 12.79
CA THR A 92 1.54 -15.07 12.65
C THR A 92 3.00 -15.04 13.07
N ALA A 93 3.88 -14.55 12.18
CA ALA A 93 5.29 -14.32 12.46
C ALA A 93 5.54 -12.92 13.09
N GLY A 94 6.79 -12.62 13.41
CA GLY A 94 7.21 -11.42 14.13
C GLY A 94 7.21 -10.10 13.36
N GLY A 95 6.77 -10.09 12.08
CA GLY A 95 6.64 -8.89 11.26
C GLY A 95 7.71 -8.73 10.18
N ASP A 96 8.65 -9.64 10.08
CA ASP A 96 9.71 -9.64 9.07
C ASP A 96 9.90 -11.01 8.39
N VAL A 97 10.70 -11.03 7.32
CA VAL A 97 10.95 -12.26 6.53
C VAL A 97 11.71 -13.31 7.35
N LYS A 98 12.60 -12.88 8.26
CA LYS A 98 13.36 -13.80 9.09
C LYS A 98 12.47 -14.57 10.04
N SER A 99 11.63 -13.89 10.81
CA SER A 99 10.67 -14.51 11.73
C SER A 99 9.66 -15.40 11.01
N LEU A 100 9.32 -15.08 9.75
CA LEU A 100 8.45 -15.90 8.91
C LEU A 100 9.12 -17.21 8.48
N ILE A 101 10.42 -17.17 8.17
CA ILE A 101 11.22 -18.37 7.88
C ILE A 101 11.34 -19.24 9.14
N ASP A 102 11.65 -18.64 10.28
CA ASP A 102 11.75 -19.35 11.56
C ASP A 102 10.42 -20.05 11.88
N LEU A 103 9.30 -19.36 11.76
CA LEU A 103 7.95 -19.93 11.93
C LEU A 103 7.70 -21.11 11.00
N ALA A 104 8.06 -21.02 9.71
CA ALA A 104 7.89 -22.11 8.77
C ALA A 104 8.72 -23.35 9.15
N VAL A 105 9.97 -23.16 9.57
CA VAL A 105 10.86 -24.25 10.01
C VAL A 105 10.36 -24.91 11.29
N ASP A 106 9.81 -24.14 12.21
CA ASP A 106 9.33 -24.66 13.50
C ASP A 106 7.99 -25.42 13.39
N THR A 107 7.16 -25.11 12.38
CA THR A 107 5.78 -25.60 12.32
C THR A 107 5.48 -26.53 11.14
N LEU A 108 6.35 -26.58 10.13
CA LEU A 108 6.15 -27.33 8.89
C LEU A 108 7.28 -28.33 8.65
N SER A 109 7.03 -29.33 7.81
CA SER A 109 8.03 -30.32 7.38
C SER A 109 8.36 -30.18 5.89
N PRO A 110 9.65 -30.18 5.50
CA PRO A 110 10.05 -30.09 4.09
C PRO A 110 9.42 -31.16 3.18
N ASP A 111 9.14 -32.35 3.74
CA ASP A 111 8.62 -33.50 3.01
C ASP A 111 7.07 -33.57 2.93
N ALA A 112 6.37 -32.66 3.62
CA ALA A 112 4.90 -32.69 3.72
C ALA A 112 4.17 -32.01 2.54
N GLY A 113 4.91 -31.53 1.53
CA GLY A 113 4.36 -30.84 0.37
C GLY A 113 5.03 -29.50 0.10
N ILE A 114 4.50 -28.74 -0.85
CA ILE A 114 5.07 -27.46 -1.25
C ILE A 114 4.52 -26.31 -0.42
N LEU A 115 5.31 -25.26 -0.27
CA LEU A 115 4.86 -23.95 0.21
C LEU A 115 4.48 -23.06 -0.98
N VAL A 116 3.38 -22.30 -0.86
CA VAL A 116 2.98 -21.35 -1.90
C VAL A 116 3.10 -19.94 -1.36
N HIS A 117 4.05 -19.16 -1.87
CA HIS A 117 4.19 -17.75 -1.56
C HIS A 117 3.23 -16.91 -2.39
N ILE A 118 2.19 -16.42 -1.76
CA ILE A 118 1.19 -15.50 -2.31
C ILE A 118 1.76 -14.08 -2.27
N SER A 119 2.14 -13.56 -3.42
CA SER A 119 2.89 -12.31 -3.49
C SER A 119 2.39 -11.34 -4.54
N GLY A 120 2.80 -10.09 -4.41
CA GLY A 120 2.77 -9.13 -5.51
C GLY A 120 3.92 -9.34 -6.49
N GLU A 121 3.92 -8.60 -7.59
CA GLU A 121 4.98 -8.64 -8.59
C GLU A 121 6.35 -8.30 -7.98
N HIS A 122 6.39 -7.30 -7.10
CA HIS A 122 7.59 -6.87 -6.38
C HIS A 122 7.58 -7.46 -4.98
N ILE A 123 8.69 -8.05 -4.59
CA ILE A 123 8.91 -8.63 -3.25
C ILE A 123 10.15 -8.00 -2.60
N ALA A 124 10.14 -7.95 -1.28
CA ALA A 124 11.29 -7.57 -0.47
C ALA A 124 11.92 -8.84 0.13
N GLY A 125 13.25 -8.94 0.06
CA GLY A 125 14.00 -10.07 0.62
C GLY A 125 13.93 -11.35 -0.22
N ASP A 126 14.78 -12.33 0.13
CA ASP A 126 14.87 -13.63 -0.53
C ASP A 126 14.26 -14.75 0.34
N LEU A 127 12.93 -14.72 0.46
CA LEU A 127 12.18 -15.78 1.16
C LEU A 127 12.37 -17.16 0.48
N ALA A 128 12.42 -17.17 -0.85
CA ALA A 128 12.50 -18.41 -1.62
C ALA A 128 13.85 -19.11 -1.41
N GLY A 129 14.96 -18.41 -1.59
CA GLY A 129 16.30 -18.97 -1.36
C GLY A 129 16.50 -19.45 0.06
N ALA A 130 16.03 -18.66 1.05
CA ALA A 130 16.17 -19.02 2.46
C ALA A 130 15.38 -20.28 2.85
N LEU A 131 14.14 -20.45 2.39
CA LEU A 131 13.32 -21.67 2.64
C LEU A 131 13.87 -22.87 1.87
N THR A 132 14.34 -22.68 0.63
CA THR A 132 14.98 -23.75 -0.14
C THR A 132 16.26 -24.26 0.54
N ALA A 133 17.07 -23.37 1.12
CA ALA A 133 18.25 -23.75 1.91
C ALA A 133 17.91 -24.55 3.18
N LYS A 134 16.64 -24.51 3.64
CA LYS A 134 16.09 -25.31 4.74
C LYS A 134 15.40 -26.60 4.28
N GLY A 135 15.48 -26.91 2.98
CA GLY A 135 14.92 -28.13 2.38
C GLY A 135 13.47 -28.00 1.90
N PHE A 136 12.83 -26.86 2.05
CA PHE A 136 11.45 -26.68 1.59
C PHE A 136 11.38 -26.45 0.08
N SER A 137 10.37 -27.06 -0.56
CA SER A 137 9.97 -26.70 -1.91
C SER A 137 8.99 -25.52 -1.87
N LEU A 138 9.30 -24.44 -2.60
CA LEU A 138 8.47 -23.24 -2.63
C LEU A 138 8.09 -22.86 -4.06
N ARG A 139 6.80 -22.60 -4.25
CA ARG A 139 6.25 -21.99 -5.47
C ARG A 139 5.81 -20.57 -5.15
N ARG A 140 6.13 -19.63 -6.03
CA ARG A 140 5.64 -18.25 -5.95
C ARG A 140 4.49 -18.04 -6.92
N ASP A 141 3.35 -17.59 -6.39
CA ASP A 141 2.19 -17.19 -7.19
C ASP A 141 2.02 -15.66 -7.08
N VAL A 142 2.15 -14.97 -8.23
CA VAL A 142 1.95 -13.53 -8.31
C VAL A 142 0.46 -13.26 -8.51
N VAL A 143 -0.19 -12.82 -7.44
CA VAL A 143 -1.65 -12.65 -7.39
C VAL A 143 -2.11 -11.20 -7.48
N TYR A 144 -1.20 -10.23 -7.41
CA TYR A 144 -1.50 -8.82 -7.64
C TYR A 144 -0.27 -8.07 -8.16
N ARG A 145 -0.53 -6.92 -8.78
CA ARG A 145 0.49 -5.95 -9.12
C ARG A 145 0.04 -4.56 -8.67
N ALA A 146 1.01 -3.72 -8.36
CA ALA A 146 0.77 -2.33 -8.04
C ALA A 146 1.05 -1.48 -9.27
N GLU A 147 0.01 -0.91 -9.85
CA GLU A 147 0.08 -0.03 -11.01
C GLU A 147 0.05 1.44 -10.59
N THR A 148 0.76 2.26 -11.32
CA THR A 148 0.71 3.71 -11.21
C THR A 148 0.06 4.29 -12.47
N PRO A 149 -0.77 5.34 -12.37
CA PRO A 149 -1.30 5.99 -13.56
C PRO A 149 -0.16 6.58 -14.42
N SER A 150 -0.40 6.68 -15.71
CA SER A 150 0.54 7.28 -16.67
C SER A 150 0.33 8.79 -16.85
N VAL A 151 -0.81 9.33 -16.43
CA VAL A 151 -1.18 10.75 -16.48
C VAL A 151 -2.00 11.13 -15.25
N LEU A 152 -1.99 12.41 -14.88
CA LEU A 152 -2.94 12.96 -13.91
C LEU A 152 -4.35 12.98 -14.54
N SER A 153 -5.39 12.83 -13.70
CA SER A 153 -6.75 13.00 -14.18
C SER A 153 -7.01 14.44 -14.63
N ASP A 154 -7.88 14.63 -15.63
CA ASP A 154 -8.28 15.95 -16.11
C ASP A 154 -8.81 16.84 -14.98
N ALA A 155 -9.48 16.23 -13.99
CA ALA A 155 -10.01 16.93 -12.84
C ALA A 155 -8.88 17.52 -11.96
N VAL A 156 -7.78 16.80 -11.77
CA VAL A 156 -6.60 17.27 -11.01
C VAL A 156 -5.83 18.30 -11.81
N ILE A 157 -5.60 18.06 -13.11
CA ILE A 157 -4.97 19.03 -14.01
C ILE A 157 -5.73 20.36 -13.93
N LYS A 158 -7.07 20.32 -14.09
CA LYS A 158 -7.90 21.52 -13.99
C LYS A 158 -7.85 22.18 -12.62
N SER A 159 -7.87 21.42 -11.53
CA SER A 159 -7.82 21.97 -10.18
C SER A 159 -6.49 22.66 -9.88
N LEU A 160 -5.38 22.12 -10.38
CA LEU A 160 -4.05 22.75 -10.29
C LEU A 160 -4.00 24.04 -11.14
N SER A 161 -4.37 23.96 -12.42
CA SER A 161 -4.34 25.10 -13.35
C SER A 161 -5.25 26.27 -12.92
N ASP A 162 -6.39 25.97 -12.30
CA ASP A 162 -7.33 26.97 -11.78
C ASP A 162 -6.93 27.49 -10.37
N HIS A 163 -5.80 27.03 -9.79
CA HIS A 163 -5.35 27.33 -8.42
C HIS A 163 -6.42 27.01 -7.36
N LYS A 164 -7.19 25.94 -7.57
CA LYS A 164 -8.28 25.52 -6.69
C LYS A 164 -7.90 24.37 -5.75
N LEU A 165 -6.66 23.93 -5.79
CA LEU A 165 -6.14 22.89 -4.94
C LEU A 165 -5.30 23.55 -3.83
N ASP A 166 -5.74 23.39 -2.58
CA ASP A 166 -5.07 24.01 -1.43
C ASP A 166 -4.01 23.08 -0.82
N VAL A 167 -4.29 21.79 -0.78
CA VAL A 167 -3.43 20.80 -0.11
C VAL A 167 -3.31 19.51 -0.90
N VAL A 168 -2.11 18.91 -0.91
CA VAL A 168 -1.84 17.55 -1.40
C VAL A 168 -1.29 16.69 -0.28
N LEU A 169 -1.93 15.54 -0.01
CA LEU A 169 -1.53 14.61 1.05
C LEU A 169 -0.69 13.46 0.50
N PHE A 170 0.49 13.23 1.09
CA PHE A 170 1.41 12.16 0.73
C PHE A 170 1.62 11.17 1.86
N PHE A 171 1.25 9.90 1.64
CA PHE A 171 1.32 8.82 2.60
C PHE A 171 2.44 7.81 2.33
N SER A 172 3.08 7.87 1.16
CA SER A 172 4.19 6.99 0.80
C SER A 172 5.15 7.66 -0.17
N HIS A 173 6.42 7.29 -0.09
CA HIS A 173 7.46 7.75 -1.00
C HIS A 173 7.10 7.43 -2.47
N ARG A 174 6.51 6.25 -2.73
CA ARG A 174 6.12 5.84 -4.08
C ARG A 174 5.04 6.75 -4.67
N THR A 175 3.99 7.10 -3.92
CA THR A 175 2.94 8.02 -4.40
C THR A 175 3.47 9.43 -4.59
N ALA A 176 4.39 9.90 -3.73
CA ALA A 176 5.07 11.18 -3.90
C ALA A 176 5.94 11.22 -5.17
N MET A 177 6.70 10.15 -5.46
CA MET A 177 7.46 10.03 -6.71
C MET A 177 6.57 10.01 -7.94
N THR A 178 5.47 9.23 -7.91
CA THR A 178 4.51 9.17 -9.03
C THR A 178 3.90 10.55 -9.28
N PHE A 179 3.43 11.23 -8.24
CA PHE A 179 2.90 12.60 -8.37
C PHE A 179 3.93 13.55 -8.99
N ALA A 180 5.16 13.54 -8.47
CA ALA A 180 6.24 14.38 -8.98
C ALA A 180 6.51 14.16 -10.48
N SER A 181 6.51 12.88 -10.93
CA SER A 181 6.68 12.54 -12.33
C SER A 181 5.53 13.04 -13.20
N LEU A 182 4.29 12.83 -12.76
CA LEU A 182 3.10 13.20 -13.51
C LEU A 182 2.89 14.72 -13.60
N VAL A 183 3.21 15.45 -12.55
CA VAL A 183 3.19 16.93 -12.56
C VAL A 183 4.20 17.48 -13.56
N MET A 184 5.42 16.95 -13.58
CA MET A 184 6.45 17.34 -14.56
C MET A 184 6.00 17.01 -16.00
N GLN A 185 5.45 15.83 -16.22
CA GLN A 185 4.92 15.41 -17.53
C GLN A 185 3.79 16.33 -18.01
N ALA A 186 2.96 16.82 -17.08
CA ALA A 186 1.87 17.74 -17.38
C ALA A 186 2.31 19.20 -17.50
N GLY A 187 3.56 19.56 -17.14
CA GLY A 187 4.07 20.94 -17.14
C GLY A 187 3.43 21.83 -16.07
N LEU A 188 3.02 21.23 -14.94
CA LEU A 188 2.25 21.90 -13.86
C LEU A 188 3.10 22.19 -12.61
N GLU A 189 4.43 22.22 -12.73
CA GLU A 189 5.34 22.42 -11.59
C GLU A 189 5.14 23.79 -10.93
N ARG A 190 4.83 24.82 -11.72
CA ARG A 190 4.63 26.20 -11.24
C ARG A 190 3.33 26.37 -10.46
N GLU A 191 2.34 25.56 -10.77
CA GLU A 191 1.01 25.61 -10.15
C GLU A 191 1.04 25.12 -8.70
N LEU A 192 2.08 24.34 -8.33
CA LEU A 192 2.29 23.87 -6.97
C LEU A 192 2.64 25.01 -5.99
N ALA A 193 3.05 26.17 -6.49
CA ALA A 193 3.30 27.35 -5.64
C ALA A 193 2.03 27.87 -4.92
N PHE A 194 0.85 27.43 -5.33
CA PHE A 194 -0.44 27.79 -4.73
C PHE A 194 -0.98 26.70 -3.81
N ALA A 195 -0.26 25.60 -3.62
CA ALA A 195 -0.71 24.47 -2.80
C ALA A 195 0.34 24.10 -1.74
N THR A 196 -0.12 23.54 -0.62
CA THR A 196 0.72 22.98 0.44
C THR A 196 0.84 21.46 0.29
N ALA A 197 2.05 20.93 0.36
CA ALA A 197 2.28 19.48 0.47
C ALA A 197 2.31 19.07 1.94
N ILE A 198 1.52 18.07 2.36
CA ILE A 198 1.62 17.47 3.69
C ILE A 198 2.08 16.03 3.54
N CYS A 199 3.19 15.69 4.19
CA CYS A 199 3.85 14.38 4.08
C CYS A 199 3.92 13.68 5.46
N LEU A 200 3.77 12.36 5.48
CA LEU A 200 3.90 11.57 6.72
C LEU A 200 5.32 11.58 7.30
N SER A 201 6.35 11.84 6.50
CA SER A 201 7.74 11.87 6.96
C SER A 201 8.64 12.62 5.98
N GLU A 202 9.83 12.97 6.43
CA GLU A 202 10.86 13.60 5.59
C GLU A 202 11.22 12.75 4.36
N ALA A 203 11.34 11.43 4.52
CA ALA A 203 11.63 10.52 3.41
C ALA A 203 10.54 10.56 2.32
N ILE A 204 9.28 10.80 2.71
CA ILE A 204 8.16 10.92 1.78
C ILE A 204 8.15 12.28 1.10
N ALA A 205 8.63 13.34 1.75
CA ALA A 205 8.71 14.67 1.18
C ALA A 205 9.82 14.80 0.11
N GLN A 206 10.87 14.00 0.18
CA GLN A 206 12.06 14.11 -0.71
C GLN A 206 11.72 14.21 -2.21
N PRO A 207 10.85 13.36 -2.81
CA PRO A 207 10.53 13.44 -4.23
C PRO A 207 9.87 14.76 -4.66
N VAL A 208 9.16 15.42 -3.74
CA VAL A 208 8.38 16.63 -4.02
C VAL A 208 9.08 17.93 -3.60
N ARG A 209 10.18 17.85 -2.83
CA ARG A 209 10.96 19.03 -2.40
C ARG A 209 11.59 19.83 -3.55
N LYS A 210 11.75 19.23 -4.71
CA LYS A 210 12.30 19.90 -5.90
C LYS A 210 11.37 20.96 -6.49
N PHE A 211 10.09 20.98 -6.11
CA PHE A 211 9.10 21.94 -6.58
C PHE A 211 8.94 23.10 -5.61
N SER A 212 8.54 24.26 -6.15
CA SER A 212 8.21 25.44 -5.37
C SER A 212 6.77 25.33 -4.87
N TRP A 213 6.58 24.65 -3.75
CA TRP A 213 5.28 24.62 -3.04
C TRP A 213 5.06 25.93 -2.27
N GLN A 214 3.79 26.27 -1.98
CA GLN A 214 3.49 27.31 -1.01
C GLN A 214 4.14 26.98 0.35
N LYS A 215 3.98 25.72 0.79
CA LYS A 215 4.56 25.18 2.02
C LYS A 215 4.75 23.66 1.89
N ILE A 216 5.73 23.10 2.56
CA ILE A 216 5.85 21.65 2.75
C ILE A 216 5.82 21.38 4.24
N GLU A 217 4.80 20.65 4.68
CA GLU A 217 4.62 20.27 6.07
C GLU A 217 4.87 18.76 6.25
N ILE A 218 5.40 18.41 7.40
CA ILE A 218 5.70 17.03 7.76
C ILE A 218 4.99 16.70 9.06
N ALA A 219 4.30 15.57 9.10
CA ALA A 219 3.66 15.10 10.32
C ALA A 219 4.70 14.82 11.40
N GLU A 220 4.41 15.17 12.63
CA GLU A 220 5.30 14.98 13.79
C GLU A 220 5.63 13.49 14.02
N THR A 221 4.65 12.63 13.78
CA THR A 221 4.81 11.17 13.78
C THR A 221 4.26 10.59 12.47
N PRO A 222 4.85 9.48 11.92
CA PRO A 222 4.49 8.96 10.61
C PRO A 222 3.18 8.14 10.64
N ASN A 223 2.09 8.76 11.08
CA ASN A 223 0.75 8.17 11.10
C ASN A 223 -0.30 9.15 10.58
N GLN A 224 -1.46 8.58 10.20
CA GLN A 224 -2.55 9.36 9.63
C GLN A 224 -3.08 10.44 10.57
N GLN A 225 -3.17 10.16 11.87
CA GLN A 225 -3.70 11.10 12.85
C GLN A 225 -2.85 12.36 12.94
N ALA A 226 -1.52 12.22 13.03
CA ALA A 226 -0.59 13.35 13.05
C ALA A 226 -0.64 14.16 11.75
N LEU A 227 -0.77 13.49 10.59
CA LEU A 227 -0.91 14.18 9.30
C LEU A 227 -2.22 14.99 9.25
N LEU A 228 -3.33 14.44 9.76
CA LEU A 228 -4.61 15.15 9.83
C LEU A 228 -4.55 16.33 10.81
N GLN A 229 -3.79 16.23 11.89
CA GLN A 229 -3.59 17.35 12.81
C GLN A 229 -2.91 18.54 12.11
N VAL A 230 -1.89 18.31 11.29
CA VAL A 230 -1.27 19.35 10.46
C VAL A 230 -2.29 20.02 9.53
N LEU A 231 -3.14 19.20 8.87
CA LEU A 231 -4.17 19.71 7.96
C LEU A 231 -5.21 20.58 8.70
N LEU A 232 -5.62 20.19 9.90
CA LEU A 232 -6.56 20.95 10.73
C LEU A 232 -5.94 22.28 11.16
N THR A 233 -4.68 22.29 11.60
CA THR A 233 -3.96 23.51 11.95
C THR A 233 -3.89 24.50 10.79
N LEU A 234 -3.60 24.03 9.57
CA LEU A 234 -3.57 24.87 8.37
C LEU A 234 -4.95 25.45 7.98
N ARG A 235 -6.03 24.79 8.35
CA ARG A 235 -7.39 25.35 8.13
C ARG A 235 -7.68 26.54 9.04
N ASP A 236 -7.14 26.51 10.25
CA ASP A 236 -7.44 27.47 11.31
C ASP A 236 -6.47 28.69 11.26
N GLU A 237 -5.43 28.66 10.39
CA GLU A 237 -4.54 29.80 10.03
C GLU A 237 -5.20 30.72 8.98
#